data_33d486b8b16b6944c83db66776eea122
#
_entry.id   33d486b8b16b6944c83db66776eea122
#
_cell.length_a   1.000
_cell.length_b   1.000
_cell.length_c   1.000
_cell.angle_alpha   90.00
_cell.angle_beta   90.00
_cell.angle_gamma   90.00
#
_symmetry.space_group_name_H-M   'P 1'
#
loop_
_entity.id
_entity.type
_entity.pdbx_description
1 polymer ?
#
loop_
_entity_poly.entity_id
_entity_poly.type
_entity_poly.pdbx_seq_one_letter_code
_entity_poly.pdbx_strand_id
1 'polypeptide(L)' 'MTRNEYEKLKDFPKDKLIDIIKEEDRLIKVISECCVDADKDGNCEYAMYKIKTYLCDIYNPINCAVETYADALEEDNNA' A
#
# COMPACT_ATOMS: atom_id res chain seq x y z
N MET A 1 6.66 3.15 2.86
CA MET A 1 6.80 3.13 4.33
C MET A 1 8.19 3.59 4.74
N THR A 2 8.27 4.32 5.84
CA THR A 2 9.53 4.73 6.44
C THR A 2 10.13 3.59 7.26
N ARG A 3 11.41 3.72 7.66
CA ARG A 3 12.08 2.74 8.52
C ARG A 3 11.35 2.56 9.86
N ASN A 4 10.85 3.66 10.43
CA ASN A 4 10.11 3.61 11.70
C ASN A 4 8.81 2.83 11.58
N GLU A 5 8.12 2.95 10.44
CA GLU A 5 6.90 2.19 10.17
C GLU A 5 7.19 0.69 10.06
N TYR A 6 8.29 0.31 9.40
CA TYR A 6 8.70 -1.10 9.34
C TYR A 6 8.99 -1.68 10.73
N GLU A 7 9.64 -0.91 11.60
CA GLU A 7 9.90 -1.35 12.97
C GLU A 7 8.60 -1.56 13.77
N LYS A 8 7.61 -0.69 13.55
CA LYS A 8 6.30 -0.81 14.20
C LYS A 8 5.52 -2.03 13.75
N LEU A 9 5.75 -2.50 12.52
CA LEU A 9 5.07 -3.70 11.98
C LEU A 9 5.36 -4.96 12.79
N LYS A 10 6.48 -5.02 13.50
CA LYS A 10 6.83 -6.17 14.36
C LYS A 10 5.79 -6.43 15.45
N ASP A 11 5.09 -5.39 15.89
CA ASP A 11 4.10 -5.46 16.95
C ASP A 11 2.68 -5.71 16.42
N PHE A 12 2.51 -5.81 15.11
CA PHE A 12 1.21 -6.02 14.49
C PHE A 12 0.82 -7.50 14.57
N PRO A 13 -0.48 -7.80 14.82
CA PRO A 13 -0.97 -9.17 14.72
C PRO A 13 -0.75 -9.74 13.32
N LYS A 14 -0.58 -11.04 13.23
CA LYS A 14 -0.36 -11.76 11.97
C LYS A 14 -1.44 -11.46 10.94
N ASP A 15 -2.70 -11.42 11.36
CA ASP A 15 -3.82 -11.15 10.45
C ASP A 15 -3.74 -9.77 9.83
N LYS A 16 -3.30 -8.76 10.59
CA LYS A 16 -3.09 -7.41 10.09
C LYS A 16 -1.97 -7.35 9.06
N LEU A 17 -0.87 -8.06 9.32
CA LEU A 17 0.25 -8.16 8.38
C LEU A 17 -0.18 -8.82 7.06
N ILE A 18 -0.98 -9.87 7.14
CA ILE A 18 -1.49 -10.55 5.96
C ILE A 18 -2.39 -9.61 5.14
N ASP A 19 -3.26 -8.84 5.79
CA ASP A 19 -4.11 -7.88 5.10
C ASP A 19 -3.30 -6.82 4.35
N ILE A 20 -2.24 -6.30 4.98
CA ILE A 20 -1.33 -5.33 4.35
C ILE A 20 -0.65 -5.96 3.12
N ILE A 21 -0.16 -7.18 3.25
CA ILE A 21 0.50 -7.90 2.14
C ILE A 21 -0.48 -8.10 0.98
N LYS A 22 -1.72 -8.48 1.25
CA LYS A 22 -2.74 -8.67 0.21
C LYS A 22 -3.03 -7.39 -0.55
N GLU A 23 -3.13 -6.26 0.15
CA GLU A 23 -3.38 -4.97 -0.49
C GLU A 23 -2.18 -4.51 -1.32
N GLU A 24 -0.96 -4.70 -0.81
CA GLU A 24 0.25 -4.38 -1.57
C GLU A 24 0.39 -5.27 -2.81
N ASP A 25 0.07 -6.56 -2.69
CA ASP A 25 0.07 -7.49 -3.83
C ASP A 25 -0.95 -7.05 -4.89
N ARG A 26 -2.14 -6.62 -4.47
CA ARG A 26 -3.16 -6.10 -5.38
C ARG A 26 -2.64 -4.86 -6.12
N LEU A 27 -1.98 -3.95 -5.42
CA LEU A 27 -1.40 -2.75 -6.03
C LEU A 27 -0.35 -3.12 -7.09
N ILE A 28 0.53 -4.04 -6.78
CA ILE A 28 1.57 -4.49 -7.73
C ILE A 28 0.93 -5.10 -8.98
N LYS A 29 -0.10 -5.90 -8.82
CA LYS A 29 -0.81 -6.53 -9.94
C LYS A 29 -1.46 -5.50 -10.86
N VAL A 30 -2.18 -4.52 -10.32
CA VAL A 30 -2.86 -3.51 -11.14
C VAL A 30 -1.85 -2.60 -11.85
N ILE A 31 -0.74 -2.26 -11.20
CA ILE A 31 0.33 -1.48 -11.84
C ILE A 31 0.97 -2.29 -12.98
N SER A 32 1.23 -3.57 -12.76
CA SER A 32 1.79 -4.46 -13.78
C SER A 32 0.88 -4.56 -15.00
N GLU A 33 -0.43 -4.66 -14.79
CA GLU A 33 -1.42 -4.66 -15.88
C GLU A 33 -1.40 -3.35 -16.66
N CYS A 34 -1.26 -2.21 -15.98
CA CYS A 34 -1.14 -0.91 -16.65
C CYS A 34 0.09 -0.85 -17.54
N CYS A 35 1.21 -1.40 -17.09
CA CYS A 35 2.44 -1.45 -17.89
C CYS A 35 2.29 -2.34 -19.12
N VAL A 36 1.65 -3.51 -18.98
CA VAL A 36 1.38 -4.42 -20.10
C VAL A 36 0.47 -3.74 -21.13
N ASP A 37 -0.59 -3.08 -20.67
CA ASP A 37 -1.51 -2.36 -21.54
C ASP A 37 -0.82 -1.24 -22.30
N ALA A 38 0.07 -0.49 -21.63
CA ALA A 38 0.86 0.57 -22.27
C ALA A 38 1.76 0.03 -23.38
N ASP A 39 2.36 -1.14 -23.16
CA ASP A 39 3.19 -1.81 -24.19
C ASP A 39 2.37 -2.21 -25.41
N LYS A 40 1.12 -2.65 -25.21
CA LYS A 40 0.24 -3.05 -26.29
C LYS A 40 -0.33 -1.88 -27.07
N ASP A 41 -0.81 -0.86 -26.35
CA ASP A 41 -1.54 0.27 -26.94
C ASP A 41 -0.63 1.44 -27.30
N GLY A 42 0.58 1.48 -26.74
CA GLY A 42 1.50 2.62 -26.90
C GLY A 42 1.05 3.87 -26.19
N ASN A 43 0.01 3.80 -25.36
CA ASN A 43 -0.54 4.96 -24.66
C ASN A 43 0.02 5.06 -23.23
N CYS A 44 1.24 5.56 -23.14
CA CYS A 44 1.94 5.71 -21.87
C CYS A 44 1.32 6.77 -20.96
N GLU A 45 0.71 7.81 -21.53
CA GLU A 45 0.05 8.87 -20.76
C GLU A 45 -1.15 8.34 -19.99
N TYR A 46 -1.97 7.53 -20.64
CA TYR A 46 -3.14 6.92 -20.01
C TYR A 46 -2.71 5.91 -18.93
N ALA A 47 -1.69 5.11 -19.21
CA ALA A 47 -1.12 4.19 -18.23
C ALA A 47 -0.59 4.94 -17.00
N MET A 48 0.10 6.05 -17.18
CA MET A 48 0.60 6.89 -16.10
C MET A 48 -0.55 7.44 -15.26
N TYR A 49 -1.62 7.89 -15.90
CA TYR A 49 -2.81 8.38 -15.22
C TYR A 49 -3.42 7.28 -14.33
N LYS A 50 -3.58 6.08 -14.87
CA LYS A 50 -4.13 4.95 -14.12
C LYS A 50 -3.24 4.56 -12.93
N ILE A 51 -1.93 4.53 -13.12
CA ILE A 51 -0.97 4.23 -12.04
C ILE A 51 -1.09 5.27 -10.93
N LYS A 52 -1.16 6.55 -11.25
CA LYS A 52 -1.35 7.61 -10.25
C LYS A 52 -2.65 7.43 -9.47
N THR A 53 -3.73 7.06 -10.16
CA THR A 53 -5.03 6.80 -9.53
C THR A 53 -4.93 5.63 -8.55
N TYR A 54 -4.32 4.52 -8.95
CA TYR A 54 -4.14 3.37 -8.06
C TYR A 54 -3.25 3.68 -6.87
N LEU A 55 -2.22 4.50 -7.04
CA LEU A 55 -1.39 4.92 -5.92
C LEU A 55 -2.20 5.73 -4.90
N CYS A 56 -3.10 6.60 -5.36
CA CYS A 56 -3.98 7.34 -4.46
C CYS A 56 -5.01 6.44 -3.80
N ASP A 57 -5.61 5.51 -4.55
CA ASP A 57 -6.74 4.70 -4.07
C ASP A 57 -6.31 3.49 -3.24
N ILE A 58 -5.11 2.97 -3.45
CA ILE A 58 -4.63 1.75 -2.79
C ILE A 58 -3.44 2.02 -1.87
N TYR A 59 -2.37 2.64 -2.39
CA TYR A 59 -1.12 2.82 -1.64
C TYR A 59 -1.28 3.79 -0.48
N ASN A 60 -1.89 4.95 -0.71
CA ASN A 60 -2.10 5.95 0.34
C ASN A 60 -2.99 5.42 1.48
N PRO A 61 -4.14 4.76 1.21
CA PRO A 61 -4.92 4.14 2.28
C PRO A 61 -4.18 3.07 3.07
N ILE A 62 -3.32 2.27 2.42
CA ILE A 62 -2.49 1.28 3.13
C ILE A 62 -1.59 1.98 4.15
N ASN A 63 -0.88 3.04 3.75
CA ASN A 63 0.01 3.78 4.63
C ASN A 63 -0.75 4.45 5.77
N CYS A 64 -1.90 5.06 5.49
CA CYS A 64 -2.75 5.67 6.52
C CYS A 64 -3.24 4.64 7.53
N ALA A 65 -3.65 3.46 7.07
CA ALA A 65 -4.10 2.37 7.95
C ALA A 65 -2.97 1.87 8.85
N VAL A 66 -1.76 1.73 8.29
CA VAL A 66 -0.58 1.31 9.07
C VAL A 66 -0.24 2.34 10.14
N GLU A 67 -0.20 3.62 9.79
CA GLU A 67 0.09 4.69 10.74
C GLU A 67 -0.96 4.76 11.85
N THR A 68 -2.23 4.70 11.49
CA THR A 68 -3.34 4.76 12.46
C THR A 68 -3.27 3.60 13.43
N TYR A 69 -3.03 2.39 12.94
CA TYR A 69 -2.94 1.21 13.78
C TYR A 69 -1.71 1.25 14.69
N ALA A 70 -0.57 1.69 14.16
CA ALA A 70 0.65 1.84 14.94
C ALA A 70 0.49 2.85 16.07
N ASP A 71 -0.18 3.99 15.80
CA ASP A 71 -0.46 5.01 16.81
C ASP A 71 -1.39 4.46 17.91
N ALA A 72 -2.39 3.68 17.53
CA ALA A 72 -3.30 3.06 18.49
C ALA A 72 -2.55 2.07 19.40
N LEU A 73 -1.61 1.30 18.88
CA LEU A 73 -0.77 0.41 19.67
C LEU A 73 0.13 1.17 20.65
N GLU A 74 0.70 2.29 20.23
CA GLU A 74 1.53 3.14 21.10
C GLU A 74 0.70 3.72 22.26
N GLU A 75 -0.51 4.18 21.99
CA GLU A 75 -1.43 4.69 23.02
C GLU A 75 -1.77 3.62 24.05
N ASP A 76 -2.04 2.39 23.60
CA ASP A 76 -2.33 1.27 24.49
C ASP A 76 -1.12 0.93 25.37
N ASN A 77 0.09 0.98 24.82
CA ASN A 77 1.31 0.70 25.55
C ASN A 77 1.67 1.80 26.56
N ASN A 78 1.22 3.03 26.34
CA ASN A 78 1.48 4.16 27.21
C ASN A 78 0.38 4.38 28.27
N ALA A 79 -0.70 3.66 28.14
CA ALA A 79 -1.79 3.71 29.12
C ALA A 79 -1.50 2.77 30.30
#